data_6cd7c9f33a31e911192d21d46a05fb0a
#
_entry.id   6cd7c9f33a31e911192d21d46a05fb0a
#
_cell.length_a   1.000
_cell.length_b   1.000
_cell.length_c   1.000
_cell.angle_alpha   90.00
_cell.angle_beta   90.00
_cell.angle_gamma   90.00
#
_symmetry.space_group_name_H-M   'P 1'
#
loop_
_entity.id
_entity.type
_entity.pdbx_description
1 polymer ?
#
loop_
_entity_poly.entity_id
_entity_poly.type
_entity_poly.pdbx_seq_one_letter_code
_entity_poly.pdbx_strand_id
1 'polypeptide(L)'
;SQDQQKNVSGSPVTKEAPIVAMPRTSSGPQTVIGQEAGVDLHRVPIDTFDESEVSVVIDGNVNEQIWRSLPYYDNMLVSVPALLTQPEYGTEIRMFATKKGLYISSIMEQPPELLVKRYSKRDDFLNRDTFGVTIDASGEALVAYWFWVALGDSLSDGKVLPERRFQRDWDGPWLGKSSTTENGWSAEFFLPWSMMNMPQVEGPRTIGFAAKRNLSSSDQSYGWPGYAQSSARFVSALNELEINGVQPRAQVSVIPFAASTYDEVYNEVDNKVGLDLSWKPSPKVEVALTANPDFGAVEADDVVLNLTASETFFPEKRLFFLEGNEVFSTMPRGDFFANYRVALNEDYATTSRQIYLRDFVSTPVSLLNTRRIGGTANQVEVPEGVSLDRGQRDVPTDLLGAAKVTGAVGDVRYGVLGAVEDEALWLGRSL
;
A
#
# COMPACT_ATOMS: atom_id res chain seq x y z
N SER A 1 -63.78 28.27 18.60
CA SER A 1 -63.05 28.51 19.84
C SER A 1 -61.73 27.85 19.81
N GLN A 2 -60.74 28.73 19.77
CA GLN A 2 -59.36 28.60 20.24
C GLN A 2 -58.45 27.52 19.68
N ASP A 3 -57.62 28.06 18.78
CA ASP A 3 -56.29 27.59 18.38
C ASP A 3 -55.38 27.29 19.59
N GLN A 4 -54.60 26.18 19.46
CA GLN A 4 -53.34 26.00 20.17
C GLN A 4 -52.23 25.74 19.16
N GLN A 5 -51.45 26.75 18.89
CA GLN A 5 -50.15 26.66 18.22
C GLN A 5 -49.17 25.93 19.15
N LYS A 6 -48.63 24.80 18.72
CA LYS A 6 -47.44 24.18 19.30
C LYS A 6 -46.19 24.86 18.75
N ASN A 7 -45.52 25.59 19.60
CA ASN A 7 -44.16 26.06 19.36
C ASN A 7 -43.19 24.87 19.31
N VAL A 8 -42.59 24.65 18.14
CA VAL A 8 -41.41 23.79 17.96
C VAL A 8 -40.19 24.67 18.19
N SER A 9 -39.54 24.51 19.31
CA SER A 9 -38.26 25.14 19.62
C SER A 9 -37.18 24.50 18.73
N GLY A 10 -36.76 25.23 17.71
CA GLY A 10 -35.58 24.90 16.95
C GLY A 10 -34.32 25.06 17.80
N SER A 11 -33.57 23.99 17.97
CA SER A 11 -32.21 24.04 18.50
C SER A 11 -31.35 24.98 17.65
N PRO A 12 -30.46 25.78 18.24
CA PRO A 12 -29.59 26.64 17.45
C PRO A 12 -28.62 25.81 16.63
N VAL A 13 -28.66 25.99 15.31
CA VAL A 13 -27.63 25.53 14.38
C VAL A 13 -26.36 26.27 14.80
N THR A 14 -25.41 25.56 15.39
CA THR A 14 -24.07 26.07 15.61
C THR A 14 -23.48 26.38 14.25
N LYS A 15 -23.35 27.67 13.95
CA LYS A 15 -22.55 28.12 12.82
C LYS A 15 -21.13 27.64 13.06
N GLU A 16 -20.66 26.73 12.22
CA GLU A 16 -19.24 26.40 12.15
C GLU A 16 -18.46 27.72 11.98
N ALA A 17 -17.42 27.87 12.80
CA ALA A 17 -16.55 29.03 12.69
C ALA A 17 -15.88 29.00 11.30
N PRO A 18 -15.73 30.15 10.62
CA PRO A 18 -15.08 30.20 9.33
C PRO A 18 -13.67 29.66 9.48
N ILE A 19 -13.30 28.69 8.61
CA ILE A 19 -11.94 28.18 8.51
C ILE A 19 -11.06 29.36 8.11
N VAL A 20 -10.36 29.92 9.09
CA VAL A 20 -9.41 30.99 8.86
C VAL A 20 -8.28 30.40 8.05
N ALA A 21 -8.04 30.94 6.86
CA ALA A 21 -6.89 30.54 6.04
C ALA A 21 -5.62 30.55 6.89
N MET A 22 -4.89 29.42 6.88
CA MET A 22 -3.66 29.33 7.67
C MET A 22 -2.67 30.39 7.20
N PRO A 23 -2.03 31.12 8.12
CA PRO A 23 -0.96 32.03 7.73
C PRO A 23 0.15 31.20 7.07
N ARG A 24 0.58 31.60 5.87
CA ARG A 24 1.70 30.98 5.18
C ARG A 24 2.96 31.20 6.01
N THR A 25 3.46 30.13 6.65
CA THR A 25 4.82 30.10 7.19
C THR A 25 5.79 29.96 6.02
N SER A 26 7.03 30.44 6.16
CA SER A 26 8.04 30.27 5.12
C SER A 26 8.27 28.80 4.79
N SER A 27 8.68 28.49 3.54
CA SER A 27 9.11 27.13 3.16
C SER A 27 10.14 26.57 4.15
N GLY A 28 10.00 25.27 4.48
CA GLY A 28 10.83 24.62 5.48
C GLY A 28 12.30 24.52 5.08
N PRO A 29 13.19 24.30 6.05
CA PRO A 29 14.62 24.10 5.80
C PRO A 29 14.82 22.82 4.98
N GLN A 30 15.64 22.94 3.92
CA GLN A 30 15.98 21.82 3.04
C GLN A 30 17.36 22.04 2.43
N THR A 31 18.04 20.94 2.12
CA THR A 31 19.36 20.96 1.51
C THR A 31 19.35 20.10 0.26
N VAL A 32 19.92 20.60 -0.84
CA VAL A 32 20.11 19.79 -2.05
C VAL A 32 21.18 18.76 -1.81
N ILE A 33 20.86 17.49 -2.03
CA ILE A 33 21.76 16.34 -1.82
C ILE A 33 22.21 15.69 -3.12
N GLY A 34 21.62 16.05 -4.24
CA GLY A 34 21.92 15.50 -5.56
C GLY A 34 20.89 15.89 -6.58
N GLN A 35 21.01 15.29 -7.77
CA GLN A 35 20.06 15.49 -8.87
C GLN A 35 19.74 14.16 -9.54
N GLU A 36 18.50 14.03 -9.98
CA GLU A 36 18.06 12.94 -10.84
C GLU A 36 17.26 13.49 -12.02
N ALA A 37 17.66 13.15 -13.24
CA ALA A 37 17.02 13.60 -14.46
C ALA A 37 16.81 15.14 -14.53
N GLY A 38 17.77 15.91 -13.99
CA GLY A 38 17.73 17.38 -13.97
C GLY A 38 16.89 17.99 -12.85
N VAL A 39 16.39 17.18 -11.91
CA VAL A 39 15.60 17.62 -10.74
C VAL A 39 16.41 17.48 -9.46
N ASP A 40 16.39 18.48 -8.62
CA ASP A 40 17.07 18.46 -7.33
C ASP A 40 16.39 17.50 -6.35
N LEU A 41 17.23 16.69 -5.68
CA LEU A 41 16.84 15.87 -4.55
C LEU A 41 17.18 16.62 -3.26
N HIS A 42 16.28 16.56 -2.30
CA HIS A 42 16.39 17.36 -1.08
C HIS A 42 16.49 16.48 0.16
N ARG A 43 17.27 16.91 1.16
CA ARG A 43 17.21 16.44 2.53
C ARG A 43 16.44 17.44 3.38
N VAL A 44 15.49 16.92 4.13
CA VAL A 44 14.51 17.69 4.90
C VAL A 44 14.57 17.25 6.36
N PRO A 45 14.95 18.12 7.30
CA PRO A 45 14.88 17.79 8.74
C PRO A 45 13.41 17.77 9.19
N ILE A 46 13.04 16.73 9.93
CA ILE A 46 11.68 16.56 10.46
C ILE A 46 11.69 16.64 11.97
N ASP A 47 10.85 17.48 12.52
CA ASP A 47 10.65 17.60 13.95
C ASP A 47 10.04 16.34 14.53
N THR A 48 10.48 15.95 15.72
CA THR A 48 9.96 14.81 16.46
C THR A 48 9.33 15.29 17.77
N PHE A 49 8.07 14.91 17.98
CA PHE A 49 7.31 15.25 19.19
C PHE A 49 7.06 14.03 20.05
N ASP A 50 6.87 14.25 21.34
CA ASP A 50 6.35 13.19 22.21
C ASP A 50 4.86 12.97 21.96
N GLU A 51 4.41 11.72 22.08
CA GLU A 51 3.01 11.33 21.86
C GLU A 51 2.00 12.13 22.71
N SER A 52 2.41 12.54 23.90
CA SER A 52 1.59 13.36 24.82
C SER A 52 1.37 14.80 24.33
N GLU A 53 2.19 15.26 23.42
CA GLU A 53 2.13 16.60 22.85
C GLU A 53 1.29 16.64 21.55
N VAL A 54 1.02 15.45 20.97
CA VAL A 54 0.33 15.31 19.70
C VAL A 54 -1.16 15.08 19.93
N SER A 55 -1.97 16.02 19.50
CA SER A 55 -3.44 15.93 19.51
C SER A 55 -3.96 16.12 18.08
N VAL A 56 -3.58 15.20 17.18
CA VAL A 56 -4.06 15.19 15.79
C VAL A 56 -5.09 14.10 15.62
N VAL A 57 -6.22 14.47 15.03
CA VAL A 57 -7.25 13.52 14.60
C VAL A 57 -7.18 13.43 13.08
N ILE A 58 -6.88 12.27 12.54
CA ILE A 58 -6.83 12.07 11.09
C ILE A 58 -8.26 12.09 10.55
N ASP A 59 -8.76 13.28 10.23
CA ASP A 59 -10.09 13.52 9.68
C ASP A 59 -10.08 14.22 8.30
N GLY A 60 -8.89 14.57 7.82
CA GLY A 60 -8.64 15.25 6.56
C GLY A 60 -8.68 16.78 6.64
N ASN A 61 -9.01 17.34 7.82
CA ASN A 61 -9.04 18.78 8.04
C ASN A 61 -7.74 19.22 8.72
N VAL A 62 -6.85 19.85 8.00
CA VAL A 62 -5.56 20.32 8.50
C VAL A 62 -5.75 21.61 9.32
N ASN A 63 -6.36 21.49 10.50
CA ASN A 63 -6.78 22.63 11.33
C ASN A 63 -6.13 22.65 12.73
N GLU A 64 -5.45 21.58 13.15
CA GLU A 64 -4.79 21.51 14.44
C GLU A 64 -3.62 22.48 14.55
N GLN A 65 -3.40 22.95 15.77
CA GLN A 65 -2.36 23.93 16.03
C GLN A 65 -0.96 23.44 15.69
N ILE A 66 -0.69 22.15 15.83
CA ILE A 66 0.60 21.56 15.52
C ILE A 66 0.96 21.79 14.04
N TRP A 67 0.01 21.55 13.12
CA TRP A 67 0.22 21.80 11.69
C TRP A 67 0.60 23.25 11.40
N ARG A 68 -0.02 24.20 12.13
CA ARG A 68 0.25 25.63 11.96
C ARG A 68 1.65 26.04 12.43
N SER A 69 2.22 25.30 13.38
CA SER A 69 3.56 25.58 13.92
C SER A 69 4.69 25.03 13.04
N LEU A 70 4.37 24.12 12.13
CA LEU A 70 5.36 23.46 11.29
C LEU A 70 5.61 24.23 9.99
N PRO A 71 6.86 24.19 9.47
CA PRO A 71 7.13 24.65 8.12
C PRO A 71 6.38 23.82 7.07
N TYR A 72 6.08 24.40 5.93
CA TYR A 72 5.54 23.70 4.79
C TYR A 72 6.57 23.55 3.68
N TYR A 73 6.35 22.58 2.80
CA TYR A 73 7.14 22.33 1.60
C TYR A 73 6.23 22.36 0.38
N ASP A 74 6.61 23.13 -0.64
CA ASP A 74 5.85 23.38 -1.88
C ASP A 74 6.66 23.07 -3.16
N ASN A 75 7.63 22.16 -3.05
CA ASN A 75 8.61 21.85 -4.09
C ASN A 75 8.08 20.95 -5.22
N MET A 76 6.78 20.79 -5.37
CA MET A 76 6.24 19.97 -6.44
C MET A 76 6.50 20.57 -7.83
N LEU A 77 6.77 19.70 -8.80
CA LEU A 77 6.89 20.03 -10.22
C LEU A 77 5.89 19.21 -11.03
N VAL A 78 5.49 19.71 -12.19
CA VAL A 78 4.65 18.96 -13.13
C VAL A 78 5.44 17.77 -13.68
N SER A 79 5.06 16.57 -13.28
CA SER A 79 5.72 15.30 -13.65
C SER A 79 4.99 14.54 -14.75
N VAL A 80 3.69 14.82 -14.93
CA VAL A 80 2.88 14.31 -16.04
C VAL A 80 1.97 15.44 -16.55
N PRO A 81 2.09 15.80 -17.85
CA PRO A 81 3.21 15.46 -18.74
C PRO A 81 4.56 15.88 -18.16
N ALA A 82 5.64 15.27 -18.61
CA ALA A 82 6.98 15.47 -18.04
C ALA A 82 7.59 16.82 -18.43
N LEU A 83 6.96 17.92 -17.98
CA LEU A 83 7.37 19.29 -18.25
C LEU A 83 8.40 19.82 -17.25
N LEU A 84 8.38 19.31 -16.02
CA LEU A 84 9.22 19.72 -14.90
C LEU A 84 9.13 21.23 -14.60
N THR A 85 7.99 21.81 -14.92
CA THR A 85 7.68 23.21 -14.66
C THR A 85 6.98 23.38 -13.31
N GLN A 86 6.87 24.62 -12.85
CA GLN A 86 6.05 24.94 -11.68
C GLN A 86 4.59 24.56 -11.94
N PRO A 87 3.90 23.97 -10.96
CA PRO A 87 2.51 23.60 -11.08
C PRO A 87 1.58 24.83 -11.10
N GLU A 88 0.45 24.73 -11.77
CA GLU A 88 -0.59 25.76 -11.79
C GLU A 88 -1.23 25.96 -10.40
N TYR A 89 -1.42 24.87 -9.66
CA TYR A 89 -2.06 24.90 -8.35
C TYR A 89 -1.07 24.50 -7.25
N GLY A 90 -1.03 25.29 -6.18
CA GLY A 90 -0.15 25.08 -5.05
C GLY A 90 -0.44 23.79 -4.29
N THR A 91 0.60 23.23 -3.71
CA THR A 91 0.52 22.08 -2.81
C THR A 91 1.46 22.30 -1.63
N GLU A 92 0.91 22.48 -0.45
CA GLU A 92 1.69 22.60 0.79
C GLU A 92 1.72 21.26 1.51
N ILE A 93 2.91 20.81 1.87
CA ILE A 93 3.11 19.53 2.61
C ILE A 93 3.75 19.88 3.94
N ARG A 94 3.20 19.37 5.04
CA ARG A 94 3.78 19.46 6.38
C ARG A 94 3.97 18.07 6.96
N MET A 95 5.04 17.91 7.72
CA MET A 95 5.42 16.59 8.26
C MET A 95 6.00 16.74 9.66
N PHE A 96 5.74 15.78 10.51
CA PHE A 96 6.43 15.58 11.77
C PHE A 96 6.41 14.11 12.15
N ALA A 97 7.30 13.72 13.05
CA ALA A 97 7.41 12.36 13.51
C ALA A 97 7.08 12.24 15.01
N THR A 98 6.70 11.04 15.41
CA THR A 98 6.65 10.61 16.80
C THR A 98 7.37 9.25 16.93
N LYS A 99 7.46 8.72 18.14
CA LYS A 99 7.97 7.34 18.34
C LYS A 99 7.09 6.27 17.72
N LYS A 100 5.83 6.57 17.42
CA LYS A 100 4.86 5.62 16.82
C LYS A 100 4.77 5.68 15.31
N GLY A 101 4.95 6.86 14.71
CA GLY A 101 4.75 7.00 13.28
C GLY A 101 5.11 8.37 12.73
N LEU A 102 4.94 8.48 11.42
CA LEU A 102 5.07 9.71 10.64
C LEU A 102 3.67 10.29 10.39
N TYR A 103 3.52 11.57 10.69
CA TYR A 103 2.34 12.36 10.39
C TYR A 103 2.62 13.26 9.20
N ILE A 104 1.72 13.26 8.23
CA ILE A 104 1.83 14.08 7.02
C ILE A 104 0.49 14.75 6.79
N SER A 105 0.52 16.05 6.49
CA SER A 105 -0.64 16.77 5.98
C SER A 105 -0.33 17.43 4.65
N SER A 106 -1.34 17.58 3.82
CA SER A 106 -1.23 18.32 2.58
C SER A 106 -2.45 19.22 2.37
N ILE A 107 -2.21 20.46 1.97
CA ILE A 107 -3.23 21.41 1.53
C ILE A 107 -2.99 21.65 0.04
N MET A 108 -4.01 21.43 -0.76
CA MET A 108 -3.93 21.42 -2.21
C MET A 108 -4.91 22.43 -2.80
N GLU A 109 -4.38 23.48 -3.41
CA GLU A 109 -5.19 24.45 -4.14
C GLU A 109 -5.72 23.85 -5.43
N GLN A 110 -7.01 24.04 -5.69
CA GLN A 110 -7.68 23.64 -6.94
C GLN A 110 -9.07 24.27 -6.97
N PRO A 111 -9.51 24.84 -8.11
CA PRO A 111 -10.86 25.35 -8.22
C PRO A 111 -11.90 24.29 -7.86
N PRO A 112 -12.89 24.60 -7.00
CA PRO A 112 -13.87 23.62 -6.53
C PRO A 112 -14.63 22.91 -7.65
N GLU A 113 -14.87 23.58 -8.76
CA GLU A 113 -15.54 23.04 -9.95
C GLU A 113 -14.72 22.02 -10.73
N LEU A 114 -13.39 21.98 -10.50
CA LEU A 114 -12.47 21.02 -11.12
C LEU A 114 -12.17 19.82 -10.21
N LEU A 115 -12.70 19.81 -9.00
CA LEU A 115 -12.50 18.70 -8.09
C LEU A 115 -13.23 17.44 -8.56
N VAL A 116 -12.49 16.34 -8.67
CA VAL A 116 -13.07 15.05 -9.02
C VAL A 116 -13.07 14.13 -7.79
N LYS A 117 -14.22 14.08 -7.14
CA LYS A 117 -14.47 13.29 -5.93
C LYS A 117 -15.24 12.03 -6.29
N ARG A 118 -14.66 10.86 -6.03
CA ARG A 118 -15.31 9.56 -6.25
C ARG A 118 -14.98 8.61 -5.11
N TYR A 119 -15.99 7.89 -4.66
CA TYR A 119 -15.84 6.85 -3.65
C TYR A 119 -15.59 5.50 -4.29
N SER A 120 -14.74 4.71 -3.67
CA SER A 120 -14.52 3.31 -4.03
C SER A 120 -14.09 2.50 -2.80
N LYS A 121 -14.06 1.20 -2.93
CA LYS A 121 -13.36 0.35 -1.96
C LYS A 121 -11.84 0.64 -1.99
N ARG A 122 -11.11 0.12 -1.00
CA ARG A 122 -9.64 0.17 -0.97
C ARG A 122 -9.07 -0.45 -2.24
N ASP A 123 -7.94 0.11 -2.70
CA ASP A 123 -7.15 -0.33 -3.86
C ASP A 123 -7.88 -0.32 -5.21
N ASP A 124 -9.04 0.32 -5.27
CA ASP A 124 -9.75 0.55 -6.52
C ASP A 124 -9.30 1.88 -7.15
N PHE A 125 -8.78 1.80 -8.37
CA PHE A 125 -8.15 2.93 -9.07
C PHE A 125 -9.10 3.57 -10.06
N LEU A 126 -9.97 4.41 -9.53
CA LEU A 126 -10.83 5.26 -10.34
C LEU A 126 -10.11 6.57 -10.70
N ASN A 127 -10.52 7.17 -11.83
CA ASN A 127 -10.07 8.51 -12.20
C ASN A 127 -10.68 9.53 -11.23
N ARG A 128 -9.86 10.10 -10.34
CA ARG A 128 -10.22 11.05 -9.28
C ARG A 128 -8.97 11.75 -8.75
N ASP A 129 -9.18 12.87 -8.05
CA ASP A 129 -8.08 13.57 -7.41
C ASP A 129 -7.49 12.72 -6.29
N THR A 130 -6.16 12.61 -6.27
CA THR A 130 -5.43 11.81 -5.27
C THR A 130 -4.16 12.52 -4.84
N PHE A 131 -3.81 12.32 -3.58
CA PHE A 131 -2.50 12.68 -3.04
C PHE A 131 -1.89 11.46 -2.38
N GLY A 132 -0.61 11.23 -2.61
CA GLY A 132 0.08 10.10 -2.07
C GLY A 132 1.55 10.37 -1.77
N VAL A 133 2.09 9.52 -0.92
CA VAL A 133 3.48 9.55 -0.50
C VAL A 133 4.13 8.19 -0.69
N THR A 134 5.43 8.19 -0.91
CA THR A 134 6.26 6.99 -0.96
C THR A 134 7.35 7.11 0.09
N ILE A 135 7.50 6.09 0.93
CA ILE A 135 8.43 6.07 2.06
C ILE A 135 9.36 4.86 1.93
N ASP A 136 10.66 5.10 1.83
CA ASP A 136 11.67 4.08 2.11
C ASP A 136 12.13 4.23 3.55
N ALA A 137 11.51 3.49 4.46
CA ALA A 137 11.78 3.56 5.88
C ALA A 137 13.17 2.99 6.25
N SER A 138 13.76 2.21 5.38
CA SER A 138 15.10 1.66 5.57
C SER A 138 16.21 2.64 5.21
N GLY A 139 15.96 3.52 4.24
CA GLY A 139 16.99 4.37 3.63
C GLY A 139 18.00 3.60 2.78
N GLU A 140 17.75 2.33 2.48
CA GLU A 140 18.65 1.46 1.70
C GLU A 140 18.34 1.47 0.18
N ALA A 141 17.32 2.19 -0.23
CA ALA A 141 16.84 2.28 -1.62
C ALA A 141 16.45 0.92 -2.24
N LEU A 142 16.00 -0.03 -1.43
CA LEU A 142 15.67 -1.38 -1.87
C LEU A 142 14.18 -1.65 -1.92
N VAL A 143 13.44 -1.20 -0.91
CA VAL A 143 11.98 -1.36 -0.83
C VAL A 143 11.40 -0.09 -0.26
N ALA A 144 10.40 0.45 -0.93
CA ALA A 144 9.61 1.55 -0.40
C ALA A 144 8.14 1.13 -0.25
N TYR A 145 7.39 1.90 0.51
CA TYR A 145 5.96 1.74 0.70
C TYR A 145 5.26 2.96 0.13
N TRP A 146 4.19 2.78 -0.62
CA TRP A 146 3.40 3.87 -1.14
C TRP A 146 2.01 3.89 -0.51
N PHE A 147 1.50 5.09 -0.25
CA PHE A 147 0.24 5.35 0.42
C PHE A 147 -0.50 6.45 -0.31
N TRP A 148 -1.75 6.22 -0.67
CA TRP A 148 -2.55 7.19 -1.42
C TRP A 148 -3.90 7.41 -0.76
N VAL A 149 -4.26 8.67 -0.60
CA VAL A 149 -5.59 9.12 -0.21
C VAL A 149 -6.24 9.78 -1.42
N ALA A 150 -7.42 9.33 -1.76
CA ALA A 150 -8.24 9.94 -2.79
C ALA A 150 -9.19 10.97 -2.17
N LEU A 151 -9.53 11.98 -2.93
CA LEU A 151 -10.62 12.87 -2.55
C LEU A 151 -11.93 12.08 -2.48
N GLY A 152 -12.42 11.86 -1.26
CA GLY A 152 -13.51 10.95 -0.93
C GLY A 152 -13.11 9.77 -0.05
N ASP A 153 -11.93 9.83 0.60
CA ASP A 153 -11.46 8.92 1.63
C ASP A 153 -11.14 7.47 1.18
N SER A 154 -11.10 7.20 -0.10
CA SER A 154 -10.62 5.88 -0.54
C SER A 154 -9.11 5.82 -0.40
N LEU A 155 -8.65 4.73 0.21
CA LEU A 155 -7.23 4.48 0.45
C LEU A 155 -6.69 3.46 -0.55
N SER A 156 -5.42 3.60 -0.87
CA SER A 156 -4.67 2.60 -1.63
C SER A 156 -3.24 2.59 -1.14
N ASP A 157 -2.64 1.40 -1.07
CA ASP A 157 -1.27 1.24 -0.62
C ASP A 157 -0.60 0.02 -1.25
N GLY A 158 0.66 -0.15 -0.92
CA GLY A 158 1.46 -1.26 -1.40
C GLY A 158 2.95 -1.02 -1.23
N LYS A 159 3.74 -1.87 -1.87
CA LYS A 159 5.21 -1.78 -1.89
C LYS A 159 5.74 -1.33 -3.25
N VAL A 160 6.91 -0.72 -3.23
CA VAL A 160 7.71 -0.48 -4.43
C VAL A 160 9.00 -1.25 -4.28
N LEU A 161 9.21 -2.22 -5.17
CA LEU A 161 10.48 -2.94 -5.26
C LEU A 161 11.42 -2.19 -6.22
N PRO A 162 12.74 -2.46 -6.19
CA PRO A 162 13.69 -1.71 -7.00
C PRO A 162 13.35 -1.81 -8.50
N GLU A 163 13.30 -0.74 -9.23
CA GLU A 163 13.28 0.68 -8.88
C GLU A 163 11.86 1.22 -8.91
N ARG A 164 11.01 0.73 -9.83
CA ARG A 164 9.66 1.19 -10.13
C ARG A 164 8.64 0.05 -10.16
N ARG A 165 8.92 -1.03 -9.47
CA ARG A 165 8.03 -2.17 -9.44
C ARG A 165 7.01 -2.01 -8.33
N PHE A 166 5.86 -1.42 -8.66
CA PHE A 166 4.76 -1.22 -7.73
C PHE A 166 3.97 -2.52 -7.54
N GLN A 167 3.83 -2.94 -6.31
CA GLN A 167 2.99 -4.05 -5.87
C GLN A 167 1.85 -3.52 -5.03
N ARG A 168 0.67 -4.14 -5.16
CA ARG A 168 -0.57 -3.74 -4.47
C ARG A 168 -1.06 -4.77 -3.47
N ASP A 169 -0.41 -5.91 -3.43
CA ASP A 169 -0.84 -7.05 -2.64
C ASP A 169 -0.48 -6.90 -1.15
N TRP A 170 -0.03 -5.72 -0.73
CA TRP A 170 0.33 -5.42 0.65
C TRP A 170 -0.55 -4.29 1.18
N ASP A 171 -1.23 -4.58 2.29
CA ASP A 171 -2.06 -3.65 3.04
C ASP A 171 -1.45 -3.33 4.39
N GLY A 172 -1.27 -2.05 4.68
CA GLY A 172 -0.78 -1.56 5.97
C GLY A 172 -1.89 -1.03 6.88
N PRO A 173 -1.73 -1.10 8.21
CA PRO A 173 -2.66 -0.54 9.17
C PRO A 173 -2.40 0.96 9.40
N TRP A 174 -2.51 1.78 8.37
CA TRP A 174 -2.33 3.22 8.43
C TRP A 174 -3.66 3.97 8.35
N LEU A 175 -3.63 5.25 8.71
CA LEU A 175 -4.78 6.12 8.62
C LEU A 175 -4.56 7.18 7.56
N GLY A 176 -5.58 7.46 6.77
CA GLY A 176 -5.60 8.52 5.79
C GLY A 176 -7.01 9.04 5.61
N LYS A 177 -7.14 10.35 5.49
CA LYS A 177 -8.41 11.04 5.29
C LYS A 177 -8.24 12.25 4.39
N SER A 178 -9.32 12.64 3.73
CA SER A 178 -9.39 13.83 2.88
C SER A 178 -10.58 14.68 3.23
N SER A 179 -10.45 15.99 3.04
CA SER A 179 -11.55 16.94 3.20
C SER A 179 -11.54 17.98 2.09
N THR A 180 -12.71 18.37 1.65
CA THR A 180 -12.87 19.48 0.70
C THR A 180 -12.73 20.81 1.45
N THR A 181 -11.94 21.73 0.94
CA THR A 181 -11.76 23.08 1.49
C THR A 181 -12.40 24.13 0.57
N GLU A 182 -12.44 25.38 1.00
CA GLU A 182 -12.98 26.48 0.19
C GLU A 182 -12.23 26.66 -1.15
N ASN A 183 -10.90 26.47 -1.13
CA ASN A 183 -10.03 26.71 -2.28
C ASN A 183 -9.39 25.43 -2.84
N GLY A 184 -9.96 24.26 -2.56
CA GLY A 184 -9.41 22.99 -2.99
C GLY A 184 -9.75 21.84 -2.07
N TRP A 185 -8.74 21.13 -1.62
CA TRP A 185 -8.91 20.01 -0.70
C TRP A 185 -7.65 19.77 0.15
N SER A 186 -7.80 18.97 1.19
CA SER A 186 -6.69 18.61 2.08
C SER A 186 -6.68 17.11 2.35
N ALA A 187 -5.54 16.61 2.77
CA ALA A 187 -5.36 15.23 3.17
C ALA A 187 -4.44 15.13 4.39
N GLU A 188 -4.70 14.15 5.22
CA GLU A 188 -3.90 13.79 6.38
C GLU A 188 -3.56 12.31 6.39
N PHE A 189 -2.36 12.01 6.88
CA PHE A 189 -1.83 10.65 6.99
C PHE A 189 -1.23 10.43 8.38
N PHE A 190 -1.45 9.25 8.92
CA PHE A 190 -0.64 8.69 9.99
C PHE A 190 -0.09 7.35 9.55
N LEU A 191 1.23 7.26 9.45
CA LEU A 191 1.97 6.09 8.97
C LEU A 191 2.73 5.46 10.15
N PRO A 192 2.22 4.40 10.79
CA PRO A 192 2.91 3.73 11.89
C PRO A 192 4.24 3.13 11.46
N TRP A 193 5.31 3.38 12.22
CA TRP A 193 6.61 2.77 11.94
C TRP A 193 6.56 1.23 12.01
N SER A 194 5.62 0.70 12.79
CA SER A 194 5.48 -0.75 12.99
C SER A 194 5.13 -1.53 11.73
N MET A 195 4.56 -0.89 10.72
CA MET A 195 4.20 -1.57 9.47
C MET A 195 5.34 -1.59 8.45
N MET A 196 6.42 -0.84 8.68
CA MET A 196 7.52 -0.69 7.74
C MET A 196 8.80 -1.33 8.28
N ASN A 197 9.63 -1.84 7.38
CA ASN A 197 10.94 -2.34 7.77
C ASN A 197 11.90 -1.16 8.01
N MET A 198 12.31 -0.99 9.26
CA MET A 198 13.24 0.08 9.67
C MET A 198 14.48 -0.53 10.33
N PRO A 199 15.66 -0.47 9.71
CA PRO A 199 16.89 -0.94 10.35
C PRO A 199 17.24 -0.08 11.56
N GLN A 200 17.95 -0.67 12.53
CA GLN A 200 18.47 0.08 13.66
C GLN A 200 19.68 0.92 13.22
N VAL A 201 19.67 2.19 13.54
CA VAL A 201 20.75 3.13 13.22
C VAL A 201 21.19 3.89 14.47
N GLU A 202 22.47 4.25 14.51
CA GLU A 202 22.99 5.15 15.53
C GLU A 202 22.83 6.61 15.06
N GLY A 203 22.26 7.47 15.90
CA GLY A 203 22.05 8.87 15.57
C GLY A 203 20.78 9.17 14.77
N PRO A 204 20.78 10.27 13.99
CA PRO A 204 19.67 10.66 13.13
C PRO A 204 19.37 9.58 12.08
N ARG A 205 18.11 9.35 11.84
CA ARG A 205 17.63 8.43 10.80
C ARG A 205 17.36 9.20 9.52
N THR A 206 17.83 8.65 8.41
CA THR A 206 17.46 9.12 7.07
C THR A 206 16.54 8.11 6.42
N ILE A 207 15.37 8.55 5.95
CA ILE A 207 14.41 7.74 5.21
C ILE A 207 14.13 8.37 3.85
N GLY A 208 13.89 7.55 2.83
CA GLY A 208 13.52 8.04 1.51
C GLY A 208 12.07 8.54 1.48
N PHE A 209 11.82 9.63 0.75
CA PHE A 209 10.51 10.27 0.65
C PHE A 209 10.23 10.79 -0.74
N ALA A 210 9.01 10.52 -1.24
CA ALA A 210 8.44 11.23 -2.36
C ALA A 210 6.97 11.54 -2.11
N ALA A 211 6.49 12.63 -2.69
CA ALA A 211 5.07 12.95 -2.73
C ALA A 211 4.58 13.08 -4.16
N LYS A 212 3.33 12.71 -4.41
CA LYS A 212 2.69 12.82 -5.71
C LYS A 212 1.23 13.24 -5.54
N ARG A 213 0.81 14.20 -6.39
CA ARG A 213 -0.58 14.63 -6.52
C ARG A 213 -1.05 14.37 -7.94
N ASN A 214 -2.23 13.78 -8.11
CA ASN A 214 -2.88 13.66 -9.41
C ASN A 214 -4.10 14.59 -9.47
N LEU A 215 -4.19 15.31 -10.57
CA LEU A 215 -5.32 16.16 -10.91
C LEU A 215 -6.09 15.48 -12.02
N SER A 216 -7.24 14.92 -11.67
CA SER A 216 -8.05 14.12 -12.58
C SER A 216 -8.71 14.95 -13.69
N SER A 217 -9.04 16.20 -13.40
CA SER A 217 -9.69 17.10 -14.35
C SER A 217 -8.81 17.49 -15.54
N SER A 218 -7.50 17.45 -15.38
CA SER A 218 -6.52 17.83 -16.41
C SER A 218 -5.56 16.71 -16.80
N ASP A 219 -5.72 15.50 -16.25
CA ASP A 219 -4.80 14.36 -16.41
C ASP A 219 -3.34 14.71 -16.08
N GLN A 220 -3.15 15.67 -15.18
CA GLN A 220 -1.82 16.08 -14.74
C GLN A 220 -1.42 15.38 -13.44
N SER A 221 -0.11 15.24 -13.25
CA SER A 221 0.45 14.84 -11.97
C SER A 221 1.58 15.79 -11.59
N TYR A 222 1.63 16.12 -10.31
CA TYR A 222 2.73 16.85 -9.69
C TYR A 222 3.52 15.91 -8.79
N GLY A 223 4.82 16.08 -8.71
CA GLY A 223 5.70 15.24 -7.90
C GLY A 223 6.76 16.02 -7.15
N TRP A 224 7.18 15.49 -6.02
CA TRP A 224 8.34 15.94 -5.26
C TRP A 224 9.10 14.71 -4.73
N PRO A 225 10.26 14.36 -5.35
CA PRO A 225 10.88 14.98 -6.53
C PRO A 225 9.99 14.88 -7.78
N GLY A 226 10.08 15.87 -8.66
CA GLY A 226 9.23 16.01 -9.84
C GLY A 226 9.78 15.39 -11.12
N TYR A 227 10.48 14.30 -11.08
CA TYR A 227 11.03 13.70 -12.29
C TYR A 227 10.02 12.92 -13.12
N ALA A 228 10.32 12.76 -14.40
CA ALA A 228 9.46 12.07 -15.35
C ALA A 228 9.21 10.59 -14.97
N GLN A 229 8.02 10.10 -15.26
CA GLN A 229 7.70 8.66 -15.10
C GLN A 229 8.61 7.74 -15.92
N SER A 230 9.24 8.25 -16.97
CA SER A 230 10.21 7.52 -17.79
C SER A 230 11.58 7.38 -17.15
N SER A 231 11.88 8.08 -16.04
CA SER A 231 13.13 7.90 -15.32
C SER A 231 13.28 6.44 -14.87
N ALA A 232 14.46 5.87 -15.09
CA ALA A 232 14.74 4.48 -14.71
C ALA A 232 14.84 4.31 -13.18
N ARG A 233 15.26 5.36 -12.48
CA ARG A 233 15.42 5.40 -11.03
C ARG A 233 14.15 5.95 -10.37
N PHE A 234 13.81 5.39 -9.23
CA PHE A 234 12.73 5.88 -8.39
C PHE A 234 13.07 5.70 -6.90
N VAL A 235 13.13 4.46 -6.41
CA VAL A 235 13.42 4.22 -4.99
C VAL A 235 14.83 4.69 -4.61
N SER A 236 15.80 4.58 -5.53
CA SER A 236 17.17 5.09 -5.32
C SER A 236 17.33 6.59 -5.60
N ALA A 237 16.25 7.30 -5.91
CA ALA A 237 16.26 8.72 -6.23
C ALA A 237 15.13 9.48 -5.48
N LEU A 238 14.84 9.09 -4.25
CA LEU A 238 13.90 9.78 -3.37
C LEU A 238 14.58 10.98 -2.69
N ASN A 239 13.77 11.95 -2.24
CA ASN A 239 14.23 12.89 -1.22
C ASN A 239 14.53 12.15 0.08
N GLU A 240 15.22 12.78 0.98
CA GLU A 240 15.53 12.24 2.30
C GLU A 240 14.84 13.04 3.40
N LEU A 241 14.17 12.36 4.32
CA LEU A 241 13.73 12.94 5.60
C LEU A 241 14.73 12.54 6.68
N GLU A 242 15.27 13.53 7.38
CA GLU A 242 16.15 13.32 8.53
C GLU A 242 15.34 13.43 9.82
N ILE A 243 15.28 12.33 10.58
CA ILE A 243 14.44 12.18 11.76
C ILE A 243 15.30 11.79 12.96
N ASN A 244 15.14 12.51 14.06
CA ASN A 244 15.83 12.22 15.32
C ASN A 244 14.94 11.43 16.28
N GLY A 245 15.57 10.60 17.14
CA GLY A 245 14.88 9.96 18.26
C GLY A 245 13.93 8.82 17.93
N VAL A 246 13.82 8.41 16.66
CA VAL A 246 12.99 7.28 16.23
C VAL A 246 13.85 6.05 16.07
N GLN A 247 13.57 5.02 16.88
CA GLN A 247 14.26 3.73 16.82
C GLN A 247 13.24 2.60 16.67
N PRO A 248 13.50 1.62 15.80
CA PRO A 248 12.64 0.46 15.69
C PRO A 248 12.67 -0.34 17.00
N ARG A 249 11.53 -0.90 17.35
CA ARG A 249 11.41 -1.84 18.47
C ARG A 249 11.23 -3.24 17.91
N ALA A 250 11.69 -4.24 18.66
CA ALA A 250 11.30 -5.61 18.40
C ALA A 250 9.79 -5.72 18.40
N GLN A 251 9.23 -6.32 17.38
CA GLN A 251 7.79 -6.41 17.20
C GLN A 251 7.38 -7.88 17.29
N VAL A 252 6.31 -8.11 18.00
CA VAL A 252 5.60 -9.40 18.03
C VAL A 252 4.15 -9.11 17.72
N SER A 253 3.64 -9.75 16.69
CA SER A 253 2.21 -9.73 16.35
C SER A 253 1.68 -11.16 16.47
N VAL A 254 0.58 -11.31 17.18
CA VAL A 254 -0.12 -12.58 17.34
C VAL A 254 -1.57 -12.36 16.96
N ILE A 255 -2.03 -13.01 15.92
CA ILE A 255 -3.37 -12.85 15.37
C ILE A 255 -4.09 -14.19 15.42
N PRO A 256 -4.83 -14.48 16.49
CA PRO A 256 -5.74 -15.63 16.52
C PRO A 256 -6.95 -15.34 15.65
N PHE A 257 -7.45 -16.35 14.97
CA PHE A 257 -8.69 -16.26 14.21
C PHE A 257 -9.55 -17.51 14.41
N ALA A 258 -10.84 -17.34 14.19
CA ALA A 258 -11.81 -18.44 14.12
C ALA A 258 -12.78 -18.15 12.97
N ALA A 259 -13.03 -19.13 12.14
CA ALA A 259 -13.98 -19.08 11.04
C ALA A 259 -14.96 -20.24 11.15
N SER A 260 -16.21 -20.02 10.71
CA SER A 260 -17.23 -21.04 10.59
C SER A 260 -17.90 -20.87 9.23
N THR A 261 -17.81 -21.90 8.42
CA THR A 261 -18.41 -21.92 7.06
C THR A 261 -19.49 -22.98 7.01
N TYR A 262 -20.65 -22.64 6.46
CA TYR A 262 -21.75 -23.57 6.21
C TYR A 262 -21.85 -23.85 4.72
N ASP A 263 -21.72 -25.10 4.35
CA ASP A 263 -21.90 -25.58 2.98
C ASP A 263 -23.35 -26.06 2.80
N GLU A 264 -24.15 -25.34 2.03
CA GLU A 264 -25.54 -25.67 1.75
C GLU A 264 -25.68 -26.94 0.88
N VAL A 265 -24.67 -27.25 0.06
CA VAL A 265 -24.73 -28.39 -0.88
C VAL A 265 -24.58 -29.72 -0.13
N TYR A 266 -23.65 -29.74 0.82
CA TYR A 266 -23.36 -30.94 1.62
C TYR A 266 -24.01 -30.91 3.00
N ASN A 267 -24.63 -29.76 3.38
CA ASN A 267 -25.24 -29.51 4.69
C ASN A 267 -24.25 -29.77 5.84
N GLU A 268 -23.03 -29.27 5.66
CA GLU A 268 -21.95 -29.41 6.60
C GLU A 268 -21.49 -28.06 7.13
N VAL A 269 -21.03 -28.06 8.39
CA VAL A 269 -20.42 -26.90 9.03
C VAL A 269 -18.95 -27.19 9.22
N ASP A 270 -18.09 -26.39 8.60
CA ASP A 270 -16.66 -26.42 8.82
C ASP A 270 -16.24 -25.30 9.78
N ASN A 271 -15.53 -25.66 10.85
CA ASN A 271 -15.04 -24.73 11.86
C ASN A 271 -13.52 -24.75 11.86
N LYS A 272 -12.90 -23.61 11.55
CA LYS A 272 -11.45 -23.44 11.58
C LYS A 272 -11.04 -22.49 12.70
N VAL A 273 -10.01 -22.86 13.44
CA VAL A 273 -9.33 -22.03 14.43
C VAL A 273 -7.85 -22.06 14.11
N GLY A 274 -7.24 -20.91 14.02
CA GLY A 274 -5.83 -20.82 13.69
C GLY A 274 -5.15 -19.61 14.33
N LEU A 275 -3.87 -19.47 14.03
CA LEU A 275 -3.00 -18.46 14.63
C LEU A 275 -1.93 -18.03 13.63
N ASP A 276 -1.81 -16.72 13.44
CA ASP A 276 -0.66 -16.11 12.77
C ASP A 276 0.24 -15.43 13.79
N LEU A 277 1.54 -15.67 13.68
CA LEU A 277 2.57 -15.04 14.50
C LEU A 277 3.63 -14.43 13.59
N SER A 278 3.89 -13.15 13.78
CA SER A 278 5.03 -12.44 13.19
C SER A 278 5.91 -11.90 14.30
N TRP A 279 7.19 -12.23 14.23
CA TRP A 279 8.19 -11.78 15.19
C TRP A 279 9.39 -11.18 14.46
N LYS A 280 9.64 -9.92 14.73
CA LYS A 280 10.79 -9.16 14.22
C LYS A 280 11.74 -8.88 15.39
N PRO A 281 12.61 -9.83 15.74
CA PRO A 281 13.57 -9.65 16.85
C PRO A 281 14.57 -8.53 16.56
N SER A 282 14.86 -8.31 15.31
CA SER A 282 15.72 -7.24 14.83
C SER A 282 15.24 -6.74 13.47
N PRO A 283 15.66 -5.56 13.02
CA PRO A 283 15.33 -5.06 11.69
C PRO A 283 15.81 -5.94 10.54
N LYS A 284 16.78 -6.82 10.83
CA LYS A 284 17.43 -7.70 9.84
C LYS A 284 16.86 -9.11 9.81
N VAL A 285 15.94 -9.45 10.69
CA VAL A 285 15.38 -10.81 10.79
C VAL A 285 13.89 -10.73 11.07
N GLU A 286 13.12 -11.44 10.29
CA GLU A 286 11.70 -11.64 10.48
C GLU A 286 11.39 -13.13 10.51
N VAL A 287 10.62 -13.56 11.50
CA VAL A 287 10.09 -14.91 11.64
C VAL A 287 8.57 -14.83 11.57
N ALA A 288 7.98 -15.48 10.60
CA ALA A 288 6.53 -15.62 10.46
C ALA A 288 6.14 -17.08 10.61
N LEU A 289 5.10 -17.34 11.38
CA LEU A 289 4.53 -18.66 11.59
C LEU A 289 3.01 -18.57 11.36
N THR A 290 2.45 -19.57 10.72
CA THR A 290 1.00 -19.74 10.63
C THR A 290 0.64 -21.16 10.98
N ALA A 291 -0.42 -21.34 11.75
CA ALA A 291 -0.97 -22.62 12.13
C ALA A 291 -2.45 -22.68 11.75
N ASN A 292 -2.82 -23.71 11.01
CA ASN A 292 -4.17 -23.96 10.49
C ASN A 292 -4.81 -22.71 9.84
N PRO A 293 -4.14 -22.06 8.87
CA PRO A 293 -4.63 -20.82 8.30
C PRO A 293 -5.94 -21.03 7.54
N ASP A 294 -6.85 -20.07 7.67
CA ASP A 294 -8.06 -20.02 6.84
C ASP A 294 -7.81 -19.10 5.63
N PHE A 295 -7.69 -19.68 4.46
CA PHE A 295 -7.58 -18.96 3.21
C PHE A 295 -8.93 -18.74 2.50
N GLY A 296 -10.02 -19.25 3.08
CA GLY A 296 -11.37 -19.07 2.52
C GLY A 296 -11.87 -17.62 2.53
N ALA A 297 -11.32 -16.79 3.43
CA ALA A 297 -11.64 -15.36 3.49
C ALA A 297 -10.83 -14.50 2.50
N VAL A 298 -9.87 -15.10 1.77
CA VAL A 298 -9.09 -14.39 0.76
C VAL A 298 -9.94 -14.13 -0.46
N GLU A 299 -9.87 -12.92 -1.00
CA GLU A 299 -10.59 -12.54 -2.23
C GLU A 299 -10.31 -13.54 -3.36
N ALA A 300 -11.37 -14.04 -3.99
CA ALA A 300 -11.24 -14.98 -5.10
C ALA A 300 -10.47 -14.35 -6.26
N ASP A 301 -9.71 -15.16 -6.98
CA ASP A 301 -8.99 -14.70 -8.16
C ASP A 301 -9.98 -14.43 -9.29
N ASP A 302 -9.62 -13.47 -10.16
CA ASP A 302 -10.41 -13.17 -11.35
C ASP A 302 -10.44 -14.38 -12.29
N VAL A 303 -11.59 -14.61 -12.92
CA VAL A 303 -11.73 -15.68 -13.90
C VAL A 303 -10.94 -15.30 -15.16
N VAL A 304 -9.85 -16.02 -15.41
CA VAL A 304 -9.03 -15.86 -16.61
C VAL A 304 -9.27 -16.99 -17.59
N LEU A 305 -9.77 -16.66 -18.78
CA LEU A 305 -9.83 -17.62 -19.87
C LEU A 305 -8.42 -17.81 -20.47
N ASN A 306 -7.73 -18.83 -20.01
CA ASN A 306 -6.39 -19.18 -20.52
C ASN A 306 -6.51 -20.10 -21.72
N LEU A 307 -6.26 -19.56 -22.92
CA LEU A 307 -6.24 -20.31 -24.20
C LEU A 307 -4.80 -20.71 -24.61
N THR A 308 -3.83 -20.53 -23.72
CA THR A 308 -2.44 -20.85 -23.98
C THR A 308 -2.03 -22.15 -23.30
N ALA A 309 -0.91 -22.73 -23.73
CA ALA A 309 -0.32 -23.93 -23.10
C ALA A 309 0.45 -23.59 -21.80
N SER A 310 0.52 -22.32 -21.42
CA SER A 310 1.24 -21.85 -20.23
C SER A 310 0.30 -21.73 -19.04
N GLU A 311 0.76 -22.14 -17.87
CA GLU A 311 0.02 -21.97 -16.62
C GLU A 311 -0.22 -20.48 -16.32
N THR A 312 -1.41 -20.14 -15.85
CA THR A 312 -1.73 -18.78 -15.41
C THR A 312 -1.20 -18.58 -14.00
N PHE A 313 -0.35 -17.58 -13.82
CA PHE A 313 0.13 -17.18 -12.50
C PHE A 313 -0.80 -16.13 -11.92
N PHE A 314 -1.41 -16.47 -10.79
CA PHE A 314 -2.18 -15.52 -10.01
C PHE A 314 -1.29 -14.85 -8.95
N PRO A 315 -1.47 -13.56 -8.68
CA PRO A 315 -0.76 -12.88 -7.61
C PRO A 315 -1.09 -13.53 -6.25
N GLU A 316 -0.12 -13.53 -5.34
CA GLU A 316 -0.36 -14.00 -3.98
C GLU A 316 -1.18 -12.96 -3.22
N LYS A 317 -2.22 -13.39 -2.52
CA LYS A 317 -3.13 -12.53 -1.73
C LYS A 317 -3.15 -12.90 -0.25
N ARG A 318 -2.58 -14.04 0.13
CA ARG A 318 -2.55 -14.51 1.51
C ARG A 318 -1.45 -13.80 2.29
N LEU A 319 -1.82 -13.11 3.35
CA LEU A 319 -0.93 -12.22 4.13
C LEU A 319 0.37 -12.90 4.57
N PHE A 320 0.30 -14.13 5.03
CA PHE A 320 1.49 -14.89 5.44
C PHE A 320 2.54 -14.99 4.31
N PHE A 321 2.11 -15.20 3.08
CA PHE A 321 3.01 -15.35 1.94
C PHE A 321 3.43 -14.03 1.31
N LEU A 322 2.68 -12.94 1.53
CA LEU A 322 2.98 -11.62 0.98
C LEU A 322 4.19 -10.96 1.64
N GLU A 323 4.27 -11.03 2.96
CA GLU A 323 5.33 -10.37 3.71
C GLU A 323 6.67 -11.06 3.49
N GLY A 324 7.73 -10.31 3.13
CA GLY A 324 9.07 -10.86 2.87
C GLY A 324 9.19 -11.71 1.59
N ASN A 325 8.17 -11.76 0.74
CA ASN A 325 8.18 -12.55 -0.50
C ASN A 325 9.21 -12.06 -1.53
N GLU A 326 9.60 -10.79 -1.45
CA GLU A 326 10.61 -10.18 -2.30
C GLU A 326 11.98 -10.88 -2.23
N VAL A 327 12.30 -11.59 -1.13
CA VAL A 327 13.53 -12.37 -0.98
C VAL A 327 13.54 -13.59 -1.90
N PHE A 328 12.35 -14.14 -2.21
CA PHE A 328 12.18 -15.31 -3.07
C PHE A 328 11.99 -14.94 -4.55
N SER A 329 11.94 -13.66 -4.88
CA SER A 329 11.82 -13.17 -6.25
C SER A 329 13.18 -13.10 -6.91
N THR A 330 13.42 -13.96 -7.90
CA THR A 330 14.73 -14.06 -8.56
C THR A 330 14.88 -13.15 -9.77
N MET A 331 13.77 -12.64 -10.29
CA MET A 331 13.79 -11.75 -11.46
C MET A 331 12.92 -10.51 -11.23
N PRO A 332 13.48 -9.47 -10.59
CA PRO A 332 12.77 -8.22 -10.34
C PRO A 332 12.17 -7.57 -11.61
N ARG A 333 12.75 -7.82 -12.78
CA ARG A 333 12.29 -7.24 -14.04
C ARG A 333 11.00 -7.88 -14.58
N GLY A 334 10.73 -9.14 -14.26
CA GLY A 334 9.58 -9.86 -14.79
C GLY A 334 8.24 -9.38 -14.26
N ASP A 335 8.17 -9.03 -12.97
CA ASP A 335 6.93 -8.60 -12.32
C ASP A 335 6.54 -7.15 -12.67
N PHE A 336 7.48 -6.37 -13.19
CA PHE A 336 7.24 -4.98 -13.55
C PHE A 336 6.02 -4.81 -14.46
N PHE A 337 5.80 -5.73 -15.37
CA PHE A 337 4.70 -5.63 -16.33
C PHE A 337 3.35 -6.04 -15.77
N ALA A 338 3.32 -7.09 -14.96
CA ALA A 338 2.08 -7.49 -14.29
C ALA A 338 1.55 -6.34 -13.44
N ASN A 339 2.44 -5.73 -12.66
CA ASN A 339 2.08 -4.61 -11.80
C ASN A 339 1.76 -3.32 -12.55
N TYR A 340 2.44 -3.06 -13.66
CA TYR A 340 2.12 -1.91 -14.50
C TYR A 340 0.74 -2.03 -15.13
N ARG A 341 0.32 -3.22 -15.56
CA ARG A 341 -1.04 -3.47 -16.07
C ARG A 341 -2.11 -3.23 -15.01
N VAL A 342 -1.84 -3.63 -13.78
CA VAL A 342 -2.75 -3.42 -12.65
C VAL A 342 -2.75 -1.95 -12.22
N ALA A 343 -1.62 -1.24 -12.38
CA ALA A 343 -1.52 0.18 -12.06
C ALA A 343 -2.22 1.08 -13.07
N LEU A 344 -2.35 0.65 -14.30
CA LEU A 344 -3.15 1.34 -15.28
C LEU A 344 -4.58 0.82 -15.14
N ASN A 345 -5.45 1.71 -14.75
CA ASN A 345 -6.89 1.49 -14.73
C ASN A 345 -7.34 0.76 -16.00
N GLU A 346 -8.38 -0.06 -15.93
CA GLU A 346 -8.98 -0.74 -17.10
C GLU A 346 -9.27 0.22 -18.25
N ASP A 347 -9.60 1.47 -17.94
CA ASP A 347 -9.80 2.54 -18.93
C ASP A 347 -8.53 2.90 -19.72
N TYR A 348 -7.34 2.57 -19.16
CA TYR A 348 -6.04 2.72 -19.85
C TYR A 348 -5.56 1.42 -20.52
N ALA A 349 -6.33 0.36 -20.44
CA ALA A 349 -5.98 -0.94 -21.05
C ALA A 349 -5.82 -0.87 -22.58
N THR A 350 -6.35 0.15 -23.20
CA THR A 350 -6.24 0.42 -24.63
C THR A 350 -4.93 1.09 -25.03
N THR A 351 -4.09 1.48 -24.08
CA THR A 351 -2.86 2.18 -24.43
C THR A 351 -1.82 1.22 -24.95
N SER A 352 -1.47 1.40 -26.21
CA SER A 352 -0.35 0.80 -26.92
C SER A 352 1.01 0.86 -26.16
N ARG A 353 1.13 1.70 -25.14
CA ARG A 353 2.29 1.83 -24.26
C ARG A 353 2.64 0.55 -23.50
N GLN A 354 1.68 -0.32 -23.25
CA GLN A 354 1.94 -1.61 -22.60
C GLN A 354 2.68 -2.59 -23.51
N ILE A 355 2.54 -2.45 -24.81
CA ILE A 355 3.14 -3.36 -25.80
C ILE A 355 4.64 -3.11 -25.91
N TYR A 356 5.07 -1.85 -25.88
CA TYR A 356 6.48 -1.50 -26.07
C TYR A 356 7.41 -1.96 -24.93
N LEU A 357 6.90 -2.14 -23.74
CA LEU A 357 7.68 -2.62 -22.63
C LEU A 357 7.83 -4.13 -22.60
N ARG A 358 7.01 -4.86 -23.33
CA ARG A 358 7.04 -6.33 -23.40
C ARG A 358 8.19 -6.90 -24.20
N ASP A 359 8.67 -6.17 -25.19
CA ASP A 359 9.64 -6.69 -26.16
C ASP A 359 11.04 -6.84 -25.58
N PHE A 360 11.31 -6.25 -24.41
CA PHE A 360 12.64 -6.21 -23.81
C PHE A 360 12.79 -7.00 -22.51
N VAL A 361 11.75 -7.68 -22.04
CA VAL A 361 11.78 -8.39 -20.77
C VAL A 361 11.41 -9.84 -20.95
N SER A 362 12.36 -10.71 -20.60
CA SER A 362 12.11 -12.14 -20.55
C SER A 362 11.00 -12.46 -19.52
N THR A 363 10.21 -13.49 -19.81
CA THR A 363 9.22 -14.02 -18.89
C THR A 363 9.85 -14.28 -17.51
N PRO A 364 9.21 -13.89 -16.41
CA PRO A 364 9.75 -14.12 -15.07
C PRO A 364 9.93 -15.62 -14.82
N VAL A 365 11.09 -15.99 -14.33
CA VAL A 365 11.31 -17.31 -13.76
C VAL A 365 11.06 -17.19 -12.26
N SER A 366 9.90 -17.61 -11.81
CA SER A 366 9.61 -17.73 -10.38
C SER A 366 10.15 -19.07 -9.89
N LEU A 367 11.11 -19.05 -8.96
CA LEU A 367 11.61 -20.26 -8.31
C LEU A 367 10.63 -20.79 -7.26
N LEU A 368 9.77 -19.95 -6.74
CA LEU A 368 8.79 -20.27 -5.72
C LEU A 368 7.42 -19.74 -6.12
N ASN A 369 6.47 -20.67 -6.34
CA ASN A 369 5.07 -20.34 -6.51
C ASN A 369 4.31 -20.67 -5.22
N THR A 370 4.15 -19.69 -4.35
CA THR A 370 3.47 -19.86 -3.07
C THR A 370 2.01 -20.26 -3.22
N ARG A 371 1.36 -19.89 -4.34
CA ARG A 371 -0.04 -20.28 -4.63
C ARG A 371 -0.25 -21.78 -4.78
N ARG A 372 0.81 -22.57 -4.96
CA ARG A 372 0.74 -24.02 -4.96
C ARG A 372 0.65 -24.61 -3.55
N ILE A 373 1.10 -23.87 -2.54
CA ILE A 373 1.01 -24.29 -1.14
C ILE A 373 -0.44 -24.09 -0.68
N GLY A 374 -1.09 -25.17 -0.23
CA GLY A 374 -2.53 -25.18 0.07
C GLY A 374 -3.40 -24.99 -1.19
N GLY A 375 -2.86 -25.30 -2.36
CA GLY A 375 -3.57 -25.24 -3.63
C GLY A 375 -4.15 -26.59 -4.04
N THR A 376 -4.78 -26.62 -5.21
CA THR A 376 -5.29 -27.88 -5.81
C THR A 376 -4.13 -28.79 -6.23
N ALA A 377 -4.28 -30.10 -6.02
CA ALA A 377 -3.27 -31.04 -6.45
C ALA A 377 -3.23 -31.17 -7.98
N ASN A 378 -2.05 -30.93 -8.56
CA ASN A 378 -1.86 -30.86 -10.01
C ASN A 378 -1.80 -32.21 -10.74
N GLN A 379 -1.52 -33.30 -10.03
CA GLN A 379 -1.39 -34.64 -10.64
C GLN A 379 -2.10 -35.65 -9.77
N VAL A 380 -3.27 -36.06 -10.23
CA VAL A 380 -4.06 -37.10 -9.61
C VAL A 380 -4.10 -38.31 -10.55
N GLU A 381 -3.49 -39.40 -10.16
CA GLU A 381 -3.70 -40.68 -10.83
C GLU A 381 -4.99 -41.31 -10.30
N VAL A 382 -6.03 -41.28 -11.10
CA VAL A 382 -7.29 -41.93 -10.76
C VAL A 382 -7.17 -43.40 -11.10
N PRO A 383 -7.41 -44.35 -10.16
CA PRO A 383 -7.38 -45.78 -10.43
C PRO A 383 -8.33 -46.17 -11.55
N GLU A 384 -7.96 -47.19 -12.32
CA GLU A 384 -8.79 -47.72 -13.40
C GLU A 384 -10.16 -48.21 -12.84
N GLY A 385 -11.25 -47.81 -13.45
CA GLY A 385 -12.61 -48.13 -12.98
C GLY A 385 -13.16 -47.22 -11.89
N VAL A 386 -12.51 -46.10 -11.60
CA VAL A 386 -13.01 -45.08 -10.67
C VAL A 386 -13.30 -43.78 -11.39
N SER A 387 -14.47 -43.21 -11.13
CA SER A 387 -14.84 -41.84 -11.59
C SER A 387 -14.88 -40.91 -10.39
N LEU A 388 -14.14 -39.81 -10.43
CA LEU A 388 -14.23 -38.79 -9.40
C LEU A 388 -15.54 -38.02 -9.50
N ASP A 389 -16.09 -37.66 -8.37
CA ASP A 389 -17.26 -36.77 -8.31
C ASP A 389 -16.89 -35.38 -8.84
N ARG A 390 -17.90 -34.67 -9.36
CA ARG A 390 -17.70 -33.37 -9.99
C ARG A 390 -17.13 -32.36 -8.98
N GLY A 391 -16.07 -31.65 -9.35
CA GLY A 391 -15.44 -30.62 -8.51
C GLY A 391 -14.38 -31.16 -7.55
N GLN A 392 -14.24 -32.47 -7.38
CA GLN A 392 -13.23 -33.03 -6.46
C GLN A 392 -11.78 -32.69 -6.85
N ARG A 393 -11.51 -32.47 -8.13
CA ARG A 393 -10.18 -32.09 -8.62
C ARG A 393 -9.79 -30.66 -8.27
N ASP A 394 -10.78 -29.82 -7.99
CA ASP A 394 -10.61 -28.39 -7.75
C ASP A 394 -10.57 -28.07 -6.24
N VAL A 395 -10.67 -29.08 -5.38
CA VAL A 395 -10.59 -28.90 -3.93
C VAL A 395 -9.14 -28.63 -3.53
N PRO A 396 -8.85 -27.50 -2.89
CA PRO A 396 -7.53 -27.22 -2.37
C PRO A 396 -7.17 -28.13 -1.19
N THR A 397 -5.88 -28.35 -0.97
CA THR A 397 -5.38 -29.05 0.21
C THR A 397 -5.42 -28.11 1.43
N ASP A 398 -5.74 -28.65 2.60
CA ASP A 398 -5.67 -27.89 3.83
C ASP A 398 -4.21 -27.70 4.27
N LEU A 399 -3.82 -26.46 4.53
CA LEU A 399 -2.51 -26.12 5.07
C LEU A 399 -2.55 -26.25 6.59
N LEU A 400 -1.83 -27.22 7.15
CA LEU A 400 -1.73 -27.41 8.60
C LEU A 400 -0.88 -26.34 9.26
N GLY A 401 0.15 -25.88 8.56
CA GLY A 401 1.00 -24.81 9.05
C GLY A 401 2.15 -24.47 8.11
N ALA A 402 2.67 -23.29 8.27
CA ALA A 402 3.86 -22.84 7.57
C ALA A 402 4.75 -21.97 8.44
N ALA A 403 6.04 -21.98 8.14
CA ALA A 403 7.04 -21.16 8.79
C ALA A 403 7.90 -20.48 7.75
N LYS A 404 8.20 -19.20 7.98
CA LYS A 404 9.06 -18.41 7.12
C LYS A 404 10.04 -17.62 7.95
N VAL A 405 11.30 -17.62 7.55
CA VAL A 405 12.35 -16.77 8.12
C VAL A 405 12.98 -16.00 6.97
N THR A 406 12.95 -14.69 7.05
CA THR A 406 13.61 -13.81 6.10
C THR A 406 14.57 -12.88 6.82
N GLY A 407 15.64 -12.48 6.15
CA GLY A 407 16.60 -11.59 6.77
C GLY A 407 17.71 -11.15 5.84
N ALA A 408 18.64 -10.37 6.42
CA ALA A 408 19.83 -9.89 5.74
C ALA A 408 21.07 -10.00 6.62
N VAL A 409 22.20 -10.37 6.02
CA VAL A 409 23.53 -10.36 6.63
C VAL A 409 24.47 -9.60 5.71
N GLY A 410 24.85 -8.38 6.08
CA GLY A 410 25.50 -7.45 5.16
C GLY A 410 24.62 -7.18 3.95
N ASP A 411 25.19 -7.33 2.77
CA ASP A 411 24.50 -7.13 1.49
C ASP A 411 23.75 -8.39 0.99
N VAL A 412 23.80 -9.48 1.75
CA VAL A 412 23.16 -10.75 1.36
C VAL A 412 21.82 -10.89 2.05
N ARG A 413 20.76 -11.00 1.26
CA ARG A 413 19.42 -11.36 1.74
C ARG A 413 19.22 -12.87 1.71
N TYR A 414 18.51 -13.39 2.67
CA TYR A 414 18.17 -14.80 2.74
C TYR A 414 16.71 -15.00 3.13
N GLY A 415 16.13 -16.10 2.67
CA GLY A 415 14.79 -16.53 3.03
C GLY A 415 14.72 -18.06 3.08
N VAL A 416 14.03 -18.55 4.08
CA VAL A 416 13.69 -19.97 4.21
C VAL A 416 12.19 -20.06 4.46
N LEU A 417 11.52 -20.93 3.70
CA LEU A 417 10.09 -21.20 3.83
C LEU A 417 9.86 -22.70 3.88
N GLY A 418 9.04 -23.14 4.81
CA GLY A 418 8.56 -24.51 4.93
C GLY A 418 7.05 -24.51 5.17
N ALA A 419 6.35 -25.49 4.62
CA ALA A 419 4.92 -25.66 4.77
C ALA A 419 4.59 -27.14 4.94
N VAL A 420 3.54 -27.43 5.70
CA VAL A 420 3.00 -28.78 5.91
C VAL A 420 1.53 -28.75 5.56
N GLU A 421 1.14 -29.58 4.61
CA GLU A 421 -0.24 -29.74 4.13
C GLU A 421 -0.82 -31.07 4.63
N ASP A 422 -2.14 -31.11 4.72
CA ASP A 422 -2.85 -32.35 5.00
C ASP A 422 -2.97 -33.21 3.72
N GLU A 423 -3.36 -34.46 3.90
CA GLU A 423 -3.62 -35.39 2.79
C GLU A 423 -4.85 -34.92 1.99
N ALA A 424 -4.71 -34.87 0.66
CA ALA A 424 -5.85 -34.61 -0.22
C ALA A 424 -6.67 -35.90 -0.39
N LEU A 425 -7.91 -35.91 0.08
CA LEU A 425 -8.85 -37.02 -0.08
C LEU A 425 -9.89 -36.63 -1.13
N TRP A 426 -10.06 -37.48 -2.15
CA TRP A 426 -11.09 -37.29 -3.16
C TRP A 426 -12.14 -38.38 -3.11
N LEU A 427 -13.39 -37.98 -3.23
CA LEU A 427 -14.50 -38.88 -3.35
C LEU A 427 -14.69 -39.31 -4.81
N GLY A 428 -14.80 -40.58 -5.03
CA GLY A 428 -15.02 -41.19 -6.34
C GLY A 428 -15.98 -42.38 -6.27
N ARG A 429 -16.54 -42.72 -7.42
CA ARG A 429 -17.45 -43.85 -7.56
C ARG A 429 -16.80 -44.90 -8.42
N SER A 430 -16.99 -46.19 -8.04
CA SER A 430 -16.67 -47.31 -8.90
C SER A 430 -17.61 -47.31 -10.11
N LEU A 431 -17.07 -47.44 -11.31
CA LEU A 431 -17.78 -47.50 -12.57
C LEU A 431 -18.44 -48.88 -12.74
#